data_4674a0a80af6b1e27c1895677310da68
#
_entry.id   4674a0a80af6b1e27c1895677310da68
#
_cell.length_a   1.000
_cell.length_b   1.000
_cell.length_c   1.000
_cell.angle_alpha   90.00
_cell.angle_beta   90.00
_cell.angle_gamma   90.00
#
_symmetry.space_group_name_H-M   'P 1'
#
loop_
_entity.id
_entity.type
_entity.pdbx_description
1 polymer ?
#
loop_
_entity_poly.entity_id
_entity_poly.type
_entity_poly.pdbx_seq_one_letter_code
_entity_poly.pdbx_strand_id
1 'polypeptide(L)'
;EFIQSDGYIAKRAREINDTGGLQPEFLAVWNWANIFINSVTGNETIILDGAPRKPFEAGILHSAVTFLDYKNPTVIYLDVTVSGSREHLAGRGRPDDKIESDVTNRMNWFETEVLPTLDVYLNDPRYTVLHINGNQTIENVHKEIMEKIHLL
;
A
#
# COMPACT_ATOMS: atom_id res chain seq x y z
N GLU A 1 -0.94 7.21 16.02
CA GLU A 1 -1.61 8.19 16.90
C GLU A 1 -3.12 8.24 16.69
N PHE A 2 -3.63 8.51 15.45
CA PHE A 2 -5.07 8.61 15.20
C PHE A 2 -5.86 7.37 15.66
N ILE A 3 -5.45 6.18 15.22
CA ILE A 3 -6.10 4.89 15.56
C ILE A 3 -6.15 4.64 17.07
N GLN A 4 -5.25 5.20 17.85
CA GLN A 4 -5.17 5.02 19.29
C GLN A 4 -6.02 6.05 20.07
N SER A 5 -6.59 7.03 19.37
CA SER A 5 -7.43 8.05 20.01
C SER A 5 -8.81 7.50 20.41
N ASP A 6 -9.48 8.17 21.33
CA ASP A 6 -10.82 7.80 21.81
C ASP A 6 -11.95 8.39 20.95
N GLY A 7 -11.61 9.07 19.86
CA GLY A 7 -12.58 9.67 18.97
C GLY A 7 -13.50 8.64 18.29
N TYR A 8 -14.72 9.05 17.96
CA TYR A 8 -15.70 8.20 17.31
C TYR A 8 -15.16 7.56 16.00
N ILE A 9 -14.50 8.34 15.15
CA ILE A 9 -13.94 7.86 13.88
C ILE A 9 -12.82 6.85 14.11
N ALA A 10 -11.95 7.08 15.13
CA ALA A 10 -10.89 6.14 15.46
C ALA A 10 -11.43 4.79 15.96
N LYS A 11 -12.52 4.81 16.74
CA LYS A 11 -13.21 3.58 17.17
C LYS A 11 -13.74 2.80 15.97
N ARG A 12 -14.43 3.47 15.04
CA ARG A 12 -14.94 2.86 13.80
C ARG A 12 -13.81 2.29 12.92
N ALA A 13 -12.70 3.01 12.83
CA ALA A 13 -11.54 2.56 12.07
C ALA A 13 -10.89 1.30 12.67
N ARG A 14 -10.84 1.21 14.03
CA ARG A 14 -10.39 -0.02 14.70
C ARG A 14 -11.29 -1.22 14.39
N GLU A 15 -12.60 -1.06 14.47
CA GLU A 15 -13.57 -2.12 14.15
C GLU A 15 -13.32 -2.70 12.74
N ILE A 16 -13.01 -1.85 11.76
CA ILE A 16 -12.68 -2.29 10.39
C ILE A 16 -11.34 -3.05 10.37
N ASN A 17 -10.32 -2.54 11.05
CA ASN A 17 -9.01 -3.20 11.11
C ASN A 17 -9.10 -4.57 11.80
N ASP A 18 -9.87 -4.67 12.88
CA ASP A 18 -10.04 -5.89 13.67
C ASP A 18 -10.72 -7.02 12.87
N THR A 19 -11.42 -6.69 11.79
CA THR A 19 -12.04 -7.63 10.85
C THR A 19 -11.24 -7.84 9.56
N GLY A 20 -10.00 -7.33 9.48
CA GLY A 20 -9.16 -7.42 8.28
C GLY A 20 -9.69 -6.61 7.10
N GLY A 21 -10.63 -5.69 7.32
CA GLY A 21 -11.22 -4.84 6.29
C GLY A 21 -10.31 -3.72 5.80
N LEU A 22 -10.63 -3.18 4.61
CA LEU A 22 -9.99 -1.96 4.11
C LEU A 22 -10.67 -0.72 4.67
N GLN A 23 -9.88 0.26 5.05
CA GLN A 23 -10.39 1.55 5.46
C GLN A 23 -11.16 2.24 4.33
N PRO A 24 -12.21 3.05 4.64
CA PRO A 24 -12.87 3.87 3.64
C PRO A 24 -11.88 4.85 2.98
N GLU A 25 -12.07 5.14 1.70
CA GLU A 25 -11.16 5.96 0.90
C GLU A 25 -10.88 7.32 1.54
N PHE A 26 -11.92 7.99 2.07
CA PHE A 26 -11.74 9.31 2.69
C PHE A 26 -10.77 9.28 3.87
N LEU A 27 -10.77 8.19 4.64
CA LEU A 27 -9.91 8.04 5.81
C LEU A 27 -8.49 7.64 5.41
N ALA A 28 -8.37 6.74 4.43
CA ALA A 28 -7.09 6.36 3.85
C ALA A 28 -6.39 7.58 3.24
N VAL A 29 -7.10 8.35 2.42
CA VAL A 29 -6.60 9.58 1.80
C VAL A 29 -6.25 10.62 2.86
N TRP A 30 -7.13 10.88 3.82
CA TRP A 30 -6.87 11.84 4.90
C TRP A 30 -5.57 11.52 5.64
N ASN A 31 -5.30 10.26 5.90
CA ASN A 31 -4.14 9.83 6.69
C ASN A 31 -2.82 10.25 6.01
N TRP A 32 -2.61 9.91 4.74
CA TRP A 32 -1.37 10.28 4.05
C TRP A 32 -1.37 11.74 3.60
N ALA A 33 -2.52 12.31 3.19
CA ALA A 33 -2.63 13.70 2.78
C ALA A 33 -2.32 14.66 3.95
N ASN A 34 -2.78 14.32 5.16
CA ASN A 34 -2.46 15.09 6.36
C ASN A 34 -0.94 15.11 6.63
N ILE A 35 -0.25 13.98 6.41
CA ILE A 35 1.22 13.91 6.52
C ILE A 35 1.87 14.79 5.45
N PHE A 36 1.41 14.73 4.19
CA PHE A 36 1.96 15.53 3.11
C PHE A 36 1.83 17.02 3.43
N ILE A 37 0.63 17.49 3.80
CA ILE A 37 0.35 18.90 4.07
C ILE A 37 1.19 19.44 5.23
N ASN A 38 1.42 18.64 6.26
CA ASN A 38 2.08 19.10 7.48
C ASN A 38 3.60 18.84 7.52
N SER A 39 4.13 17.96 6.66
CA SER A 39 5.50 17.48 6.82
C SER A 39 6.37 17.60 5.57
N VAL A 40 5.78 17.68 4.37
CA VAL A 40 6.57 17.76 3.14
C VAL A 40 7.10 19.18 2.95
N THR A 41 8.42 19.29 2.78
CA THR A 41 9.13 20.57 2.54
C THR A 41 9.62 20.74 1.10
N GLY A 42 9.50 19.67 0.27
CA GLY A 42 9.88 19.66 -1.15
C GLY A 42 11.26 19.05 -1.44
N ASN A 43 11.98 18.58 -0.42
CA ASN A 43 13.31 17.97 -0.57
C ASN A 43 13.33 16.48 -0.22
N GLU A 44 12.20 15.92 0.17
CA GLU A 44 12.12 14.53 0.63
C GLU A 44 11.93 13.54 -0.51
N THR A 45 12.45 12.33 -0.33
CA THR A 45 11.97 11.14 -1.02
C THR A 45 10.79 10.59 -0.25
N ILE A 46 9.64 10.49 -0.88
CA ILE A 46 8.43 9.96 -0.26
C ILE A 46 8.28 8.48 -0.59
N ILE A 47 8.13 7.66 0.42
CA ILE A 47 7.85 6.23 0.28
C ILE A 47 6.48 5.97 0.93
N LEU A 48 5.55 5.43 0.14
CA LEU A 48 4.23 5.00 0.61
C LEU A 48 4.21 3.47 0.69
N ASP A 49 4.02 2.95 1.90
CA ASP A 49 3.87 1.52 2.13
C ASP A 49 2.39 1.17 2.31
N GLY A 50 1.89 0.28 1.44
CA GLY A 50 0.53 -0.21 1.48
C GLY A 50 -0.57 0.81 1.16
N ALA A 51 -0.22 1.90 0.48
CA ALA A 51 -1.16 2.91 -0.03
C ALA A 51 -0.66 3.46 -1.38
N PRO A 52 -1.56 3.81 -2.32
CA PRO A 52 -3.01 3.58 -2.29
C PRO A 52 -3.38 2.12 -2.53
N ARG A 53 -4.58 1.71 -2.10
CA ARG A 53 -5.08 0.36 -2.32
C ARG A 53 -6.29 0.29 -3.23
N LYS A 54 -6.90 1.43 -3.55
CA LYS A 54 -8.07 1.53 -4.41
C LYS A 54 -7.83 2.51 -5.56
N PRO A 55 -8.44 2.31 -6.74
CA PRO A 55 -8.24 3.17 -7.91
C PRO A 55 -8.55 4.64 -7.64
N PHE A 56 -9.59 4.92 -6.84
CA PHE A 56 -9.94 6.29 -6.46
C PHE A 56 -8.81 6.97 -5.65
N GLU A 57 -8.22 6.25 -4.70
CA GLU A 57 -7.09 6.75 -3.91
C GLU A 57 -5.87 7.03 -4.80
N ALA A 58 -5.62 6.19 -5.81
CA ALA A 58 -4.54 6.38 -6.77
C ALA A 58 -4.71 7.68 -7.57
N GLY A 59 -5.94 8.00 -7.97
CA GLY A 59 -6.25 9.27 -8.67
C GLY A 59 -5.95 10.50 -7.80
N ILE A 60 -6.28 10.45 -6.51
CA ILE A 60 -5.97 11.53 -5.58
C ILE A 60 -4.45 11.63 -5.33
N LEU A 61 -3.77 10.50 -5.14
CA LEU A 61 -2.31 10.49 -4.98
C LEU A 61 -1.63 11.07 -6.22
N HIS A 62 -2.12 10.73 -7.42
CA HIS A 62 -1.60 11.29 -8.65
C HIS A 62 -1.70 12.83 -8.68
N SER A 63 -2.82 13.40 -8.21
CA SER A 63 -2.96 14.86 -8.12
C SER A 63 -1.95 15.47 -7.14
N ALA A 64 -1.68 14.81 -6.02
CA ALA A 64 -0.68 15.25 -5.05
C ALA A 64 0.75 15.17 -5.61
N VAL A 65 1.11 14.08 -6.26
CA VAL A 65 2.41 13.90 -6.94
C VAL A 65 2.64 14.97 -7.99
N THR A 66 1.60 15.30 -8.79
CA THR A 66 1.64 16.36 -9.79
C THR A 66 1.79 17.74 -9.15
N PHE A 67 1.05 18.03 -8.09
CA PHE A 67 1.14 19.30 -7.37
C PHE A 67 2.51 19.52 -6.74
N LEU A 68 3.12 18.47 -6.20
CA LEU A 68 4.44 18.51 -5.58
C LEU A 68 5.59 18.45 -6.59
N ASP A 69 5.29 18.34 -7.90
CA ASP A 69 6.26 18.26 -8.99
C ASP A 69 7.25 17.10 -8.89
N TYR A 70 6.87 15.99 -8.21
CA TYR A 70 7.67 14.78 -8.19
C TYR A 70 7.70 14.13 -9.59
N LYS A 71 8.91 13.88 -10.08
CA LYS A 71 9.13 13.31 -11.41
C LYS A 71 9.32 11.80 -11.30
N ASN A 72 8.84 11.09 -12.32
CA ASN A 72 9.05 9.64 -12.48
C ASN A 72 8.71 8.82 -11.23
N PRO A 73 7.49 8.98 -10.67
CA PRO A 73 7.11 8.19 -9.52
C PRO A 73 7.20 6.69 -9.84
N THR A 74 7.77 5.93 -8.92
CA THR A 74 8.02 4.50 -9.11
C THR A 74 7.08 3.68 -8.22
N VAL A 75 6.40 2.73 -8.82
CA VAL A 75 5.58 1.73 -8.13
C VAL A 75 6.36 0.43 -8.02
N ILE A 76 6.55 -0.06 -6.80
CA ILE A 76 7.15 -1.36 -6.54
C ILE A 76 6.03 -2.36 -6.28
N TYR A 77 5.78 -3.24 -7.23
CA TYR A 77 4.81 -4.32 -7.10
C TYR A 77 5.51 -5.60 -6.68
N LEU A 78 5.20 -6.05 -5.46
CA LEU A 78 5.68 -7.34 -4.94
C LEU A 78 4.70 -8.43 -5.37
N ASP A 79 5.09 -9.21 -6.36
CA ASP A 79 4.29 -10.34 -6.87
C ASP A 79 4.50 -11.57 -5.98
N VAL A 80 3.48 -11.92 -5.20
CA VAL A 80 3.51 -13.04 -4.25
C VAL A 80 2.36 -13.99 -4.57
N THR A 81 2.65 -15.27 -4.67
CA THR A 81 1.59 -16.28 -4.83
C THR A 81 0.67 -16.34 -3.61
N VAL A 82 -0.56 -16.83 -3.79
CA VAL A 82 -1.51 -17.00 -2.66
C VAL A 82 -0.92 -17.86 -1.56
N SER A 83 -0.22 -18.94 -1.91
CA SER A 83 0.49 -19.80 -0.92
C SER A 83 1.59 -19.03 -0.19
N GLY A 84 2.44 -18.30 -0.93
CA GLY A 84 3.50 -17.48 -0.34
C GLY A 84 2.95 -16.37 0.56
N SER A 85 1.85 -15.72 0.17
CA SER A 85 1.16 -14.73 1.01
C SER A 85 0.68 -15.35 2.32
N ARG A 86 0.09 -16.56 2.29
CA ARG A 86 -0.34 -17.27 3.50
C ARG A 86 0.84 -17.63 4.41
N GLU A 87 1.95 -18.10 3.85
CA GLU A 87 3.18 -18.40 4.60
C GLU A 87 3.74 -17.15 5.27
N HIS A 88 3.82 -16.03 4.55
CA HIS A 88 4.28 -14.75 5.09
C HIS A 88 3.39 -14.24 6.22
N LEU A 89 2.06 -14.35 6.07
CA LEU A 89 1.11 -13.96 7.11
C LEU A 89 1.26 -14.84 8.36
N ALA A 90 1.37 -16.15 8.20
CA ALA A 90 1.56 -17.08 9.30
C ALA A 90 2.88 -16.79 10.07
N GLY A 91 3.95 -16.44 9.36
CA GLY A 91 5.26 -16.08 9.93
C GLY A 91 5.27 -14.75 10.68
N ARG A 92 4.38 -13.82 10.34
CA ARG A 92 4.34 -12.47 10.91
C ARG A 92 3.76 -12.42 12.33
N GLY A 93 2.89 -13.36 12.69
CA GLY A 93 2.39 -13.57 14.05
C GLY A 93 1.40 -12.53 14.56
N ARG A 94 0.78 -11.71 13.71
CA ARG A 94 -0.28 -10.78 14.11
C ARG A 94 -1.57 -11.53 14.47
N PRO A 95 -2.41 -11.03 15.40
CA PRO A 95 -3.66 -11.70 15.77
C PRO A 95 -4.60 -11.93 14.59
N ASP A 96 -4.72 -10.96 13.69
CA ASP A 96 -5.55 -10.96 12.49
C ASP A 96 -5.02 -11.90 11.37
N ASP A 97 -3.77 -12.35 11.46
CA ASP A 97 -3.19 -13.33 10.52
C ASP A 97 -3.54 -14.79 10.90
N LYS A 98 -4.10 -15.01 12.09
CA LYS A 98 -4.47 -16.32 12.61
C LYS A 98 -5.91 -16.71 12.30
N ILE A 99 -6.72 -15.79 11.84
CA ILE A 99 -8.14 -15.99 11.54
C ILE A 99 -8.28 -16.25 10.03
N GLU A 100 -8.67 -17.45 9.64
CA GLU A 100 -8.76 -17.85 8.23
C GLU A 100 -9.71 -16.97 7.41
N SER A 101 -10.82 -16.50 8.00
CA SER A 101 -11.72 -15.55 7.34
C SER A 101 -11.04 -14.24 7.00
N ASP A 102 -10.18 -13.72 7.87
CA ASP A 102 -9.50 -12.43 7.66
C ASP A 102 -8.40 -12.56 6.60
N VAL A 103 -7.70 -13.70 6.59
CA VAL A 103 -6.74 -14.05 5.54
C VAL A 103 -7.45 -14.16 4.19
N THR A 104 -8.58 -14.84 4.13
CA THR A 104 -9.39 -14.96 2.90
C THR A 104 -9.92 -13.61 2.44
N ASN A 105 -10.41 -12.77 3.33
CA ASN A 105 -10.85 -11.41 3.02
C ASN A 105 -9.72 -10.59 2.39
N ARG A 106 -8.49 -10.68 2.91
CA ARG A 106 -7.34 -9.97 2.34
C ARG A 106 -6.99 -10.43 0.93
N MET A 107 -7.08 -11.73 0.66
CA MET A 107 -6.86 -12.23 -0.70
C MET A 107 -7.93 -11.69 -1.66
N ASN A 108 -9.21 -11.68 -1.23
CA ASN A 108 -10.29 -11.11 -2.01
C ASN A 108 -10.09 -9.61 -2.27
N TRP A 109 -9.70 -8.82 -1.24
CA TRP A 109 -9.40 -7.39 -1.41
C TRP A 109 -8.24 -7.14 -2.36
N PHE A 110 -7.25 -8.02 -2.35
CA PHE A 110 -6.15 -7.91 -3.30
C PHE A 110 -6.66 -8.02 -4.75
N GLU A 111 -7.50 -9.00 -5.03
CA GLU A 111 -8.05 -9.22 -6.38
C GLU A 111 -9.04 -8.11 -6.81
N THR A 112 -9.91 -7.67 -5.90
CA THR A 112 -11.00 -6.76 -6.25
C THR A 112 -10.63 -5.29 -6.18
N GLU A 113 -9.63 -4.91 -5.41
CA GLU A 113 -9.25 -3.51 -5.17
C GLU A 113 -7.80 -3.22 -5.57
N VAL A 114 -6.85 -4.07 -5.13
CA VAL A 114 -5.42 -3.76 -5.32
C VAL A 114 -4.97 -4.01 -6.76
N LEU A 115 -5.36 -5.10 -7.40
CA LEU A 115 -5.03 -5.35 -8.80
C LEU A 115 -5.60 -4.28 -9.74
N PRO A 116 -6.88 -3.85 -9.61
CA PRO A 116 -7.37 -2.71 -10.39
C PRO A 116 -6.61 -1.40 -10.14
N THR A 117 -6.09 -1.21 -8.91
CA THR A 117 -5.24 -0.06 -8.61
C THR A 117 -3.87 -0.15 -9.30
N LEU A 118 -3.29 -1.34 -9.37
CA LEU A 118 -2.06 -1.58 -10.13
C LEU A 118 -2.25 -1.27 -11.62
N ASP A 119 -3.40 -1.65 -12.19
CA ASP A 119 -3.74 -1.37 -13.59
C ASP A 119 -3.77 0.14 -13.90
N VAL A 120 -4.17 0.98 -12.94
CA VAL A 120 -4.09 2.44 -13.10
C VAL A 120 -2.66 2.88 -13.38
N TYR A 121 -1.69 2.34 -12.66
CA TYR A 121 -0.28 2.69 -12.81
C TYR A 121 0.37 2.05 -14.04
N LEU A 122 0.01 0.82 -14.37
CA LEU A 122 0.52 0.12 -15.56
C LEU A 122 0.09 0.81 -16.85
N ASN A 123 -1.08 1.46 -16.86
CA ASN A 123 -1.61 2.16 -18.03
C ASN A 123 -1.25 3.66 -18.05
N ASP A 124 -0.50 4.17 -17.07
CA ASP A 124 -0.10 5.58 -17.01
C ASP A 124 1.41 5.73 -17.27
N PRO A 125 1.83 6.29 -18.43
CA PRO A 125 3.23 6.40 -18.80
C PRO A 125 4.07 7.32 -17.89
N ARG A 126 3.44 8.03 -16.95
CA ARG A 126 4.14 8.86 -15.97
C ARG A 126 4.77 8.05 -14.85
N TYR A 127 4.35 6.80 -14.68
CA TYR A 127 4.83 5.90 -13.64
C TYR A 127 5.75 4.83 -14.21
N THR A 128 6.79 4.52 -13.47
CA THR A 128 7.58 3.32 -13.68
C THR A 128 7.09 2.23 -12.74
N VAL A 129 6.66 1.08 -13.27
CA VAL A 129 6.22 -0.06 -12.44
C VAL A 129 7.31 -1.12 -12.44
N LEU A 130 7.88 -1.39 -11.26
CA LEU A 130 8.86 -2.44 -11.04
C LEU A 130 8.17 -3.70 -10.52
N HIS A 131 8.21 -4.76 -11.29
CA HIS A 131 7.76 -6.09 -10.90
C HIS A 131 8.85 -6.80 -10.12
N ILE A 132 8.59 -7.17 -8.88
CA ILE A 132 9.53 -7.81 -7.96
C ILE A 132 8.97 -9.18 -7.56
N ASN A 133 9.77 -10.22 -7.66
CA ASN A 133 9.36 -11.53 -7.16
C ASN A 133 9.33 -11.55 -5.63
N GLY A 134 8.14 -11.56 -5.06
CA GLY A 134 7.94 -11.60 -3.60
C GLY A 134 8.01 -13.00 -2.98
N ASN A 135 8.15 -14.07 -3.79
CA ASN A 135 8.26 -15.46 -3.29
C ASN A 135 9.71 -15.84 -2.99
N GLN A 136 10.47 -14.96 -2.36
CA GLN A 136 11.86 -15.17 -1.99
C GLN A 136 12.14 -14.57 -0.62
N THR A 137 13.38 -14.71 -0.10
CA THR A 137 13.72 -14.14 1.20
C THR A 137 13.68 -12.62 1.17
N ILE A 138 13.50 -11.99 2.33
CA ILE A 138 13.46 -10.53 2.48
C ILE A 138 14.73 -9.90 1.90
N GLU A 139 15.90 -10.52 2.12
CA GLU A 139 17.19 -10.04 1.62
C GLU A 139 17.23 -10.06 0.08
N ASN A 140 16.71 -11.11 -0.54
CA ASN A 140 16.68 -11.23 -2.00
C ASN A 140 15.66 -10.25 -2.61
N VAL A 141 14.49 -10.08 -2.00
CA VAL A 141 13.52 -9.05 -2.39
C VAL A 141 14.17 -7.66 -2.35
N HIS A 142 14.83 -7.32 -1.25
CA HIS A 142 15.51 -6.04 -1.10
C HIS A 142 16.60 -5.86 -2.17
N LYS A 143 17.42 -6.88 -2.40
CA LYS A 143 18.46 -6.84 -3.42
C LYS A 143 17.89 -6.59 -4.81
N GLU A 144 16.85 -7.32 -5.20
CA GLU A 144 16.18 -7.14 -6.50
C GLU A 144 15.59 -5.74 -6.66
N ILE A 145 14.97 -5.18 -5.60
CA ILE A 145 14.47 -3.81 -5.59
C ILE A 145 15.60 -2.82 -5.84
N MET A 146 16.69 -2.93 -5.08
CA MET A 146 17.82 -2.01 -5.19
C MET A 146 18.49 -2.08 -6.56
N GLU A 147 18.67 -3.28 -7.12
CA GLU A 147 19.21 -3.46 -8.47
C GLU A 147 18.33 -2.78 -9.52
N LYS A 148 16.99 -2.95 -9.45
CA LYS A 148 16.05 -2.35 -10.42
C LYS A 148 15.93 -0.83 -10.27
N ILE A 149 15.96 -0.30 -9.05
CA ILE A 149 15.94 1.16 -8.81
C ILE A 149 17.22 1.83 -9.34
N HIS A 150 18.38 1.19 -9.19
CA HIS A 150 19.64 1.77 -9.70
C HIS A 150 19.72 1.80 -11.24
N LEU A 151 18.82 1.13 -11.95
CA LEU A 151 18.73 1.15 -13.41
C LEU A 151 17.81 2.27 -13.95
N LEU A 152 17.11 3.00 -13.08
CA LEU A 152 16.22 4.11 -13.44
C LEU A 152 16.97 5.44 -13.48
#